data_6e9c19703304c88ad5f08856b80ea4a9
#
_entry.id   6e9c19703304c88ad5f08856b80ea4a9
#
_cell.length_a   1.000
_cell.length_b   1.000
_cell.length_c   1.000
_cell.angle_alpha   90.00
_cell.angle_beta   90.00
_cell.angle_gamma   90.00
#
_symmetry.space_group_name_H-M   'P 1'
#
loop_
_entity.id
_entity.type
_entity.pdbx_description
1 polymer ?
#
loop_
_entity_poly.entity_id
_entity_poly.type
_entity_poly.pdbx_seq_one_letter_code
_entity_poly.pdbx_strand_id
1 'polypeptide(L)'
;TAKACKADAVKFQKRTISVLAAERPNIYQNPHPNPWNAFGPTYEKHREALEFSIAQHRELKEYCETYGIEYSCSVWDLQAAIEIALLNPAWIKIPSASNLCLDMYDWLADNFAGNFHISLGMTTEKEEYDIVDYLKKKGLWSRVVLYNCTSGYPVDFKDVFLKNIAHLGGY
;
A
#
# COMPACT_ATOMS: atom_id res chain seq x y z
N THR A 1 7.71 7.70 19.20
CA THR A 1 8.71 6.60 19.06
C THR A 1 9.45 6.69 17.74
N ALA A 2 8.79 6.62 16.57
CA ALA A 2 9.47 6.61 15.25
C ALA A 2 10.43 7.80 15.08
N LYS A 3 9.98 9.02 15.37
CA LYS A 3 10.83 10.23 15.31
C LYS A 3 12.04 10.15 16.24
N ALA A 4 11.86 9.62 17.45
CA ALA A 4 12.97 9.42 18.39
C ALA A 4 14.00 8.38 17.87
N CYS A 5 13.55 7.44 17.04
CA CYS A 5 14.41 6.48 16.32
C CYS A 5 14.98 7.03 15.00
N LYS A 6 14.83 8.33 14.74
CA LYS A 6 15.30 9.04 13.54
C LYS A 6 14.66 8.53 12.23
N ALA A 7 13.43 8.02 12.28
CA ALA A 7 12.68 7.75 11.06
C ALA A 7 12.25 9.07 10.42
N ASP A 8 12.30 9.13 9.08
CA ASP A 8 11.88 10.30 8.29
C ASP A 8 10.37 10.31 8.09
N ALA A 9 9.75 9.13 7.96
CA ALA A 9 8.33 8.97 7.72
C ALA A 9 7.74 7.81 8.53
N VAL A 10 6.43 7.87 8.74
CA VAL A 10 5.61 6.73 9.22
C VAL A 10 4.54 6.41 8.19
N LYS A 11 4.30 5.11 7.99
CA LYS A 11 3.34 4.64 7.02
C LYS A 11 2.30 3.74 7.67
N PHE A 12 1.05 4.16 7.59
CA PHE A 12 -0.11 3.41 8.03
C PHE A 12 -0.70 2.56 6.89
N GLN A 13 -1.87 1.99 7.10
CA GLN A 13 -2.59 1.25 6.07
C GLN A 13 -4.06 1.63 6.10
N LYS A 14 -4.69 1.66 4.93
CA LYS A 14 -6.12 1.89 4.78
C LYS A 14 -6.72 0.88 3.82
N ARG A 15 -7.82 0.27 4.25
CA ARG A 15 -8.62 -0.67 3.48
C ARG A 15 -10.08 -0.33 3.58
N THR A 16 -10.83 -0.58 2.53
CA THR A 16 -12.29 -0.63 2.57
C THR A 16 -12.71 -2.09 2.70
N ILE A 17 -12.91 -2.54 3.94
CA ILE A 17 -13.05 -3.98 4.22
C ILE A 17 -14.22 -4.60 3.47
N SER A 18 -15.35 -3.90 3.35
CA SER A 18 -16.51 -4.38 2.59
C SER A 18 -16.21 -4.62 1.10
N VAL A 19 -15.38 -3.78 0.48
CA VAL A 19 -14.95 -3.94 -0.91
C VAL A 19 -14.07 -5.18 -1.04
N LEU A 20 -13.01 -5.27 -0.24
CA LEU A 20 -12.07 -6.38 -0.30
C LEU A 20 -12.69 -7.73 0.10
N ALA A 21 -13.65 -7.73 1.03
CA ALA A 21 -14.38 -8.93 1.42
C ALA A 21 -15.30 -9.43 0.29
N ALA A 22 -15.91 -8.52 -0.46
CA ALA A 22 -16.72 -8.87 -1.63
C ALA A 22 -15.86 -9.41 -2.79
N GLU A 23 -14.68 -8.83 -3.02
CA GLU A 23 -13.76 -9.27 -4.07
C GLU A 23 -13.07 -10.61 -3.73
N ARG A 24 -12.80 -10.87 -2.45
CA ARG A 24 -12.01 -12.00 -1.97
C ARG A 24 -12.71 -12.77 -0.83
N PRO A 25 -13.95 -13.26 -1.05
CA PRO A 25 -14.73 -13.92 0.01
C PRO A 25 -14.01 -15.13 0.61
N ASN A 26 -13.27 -15.87 -0.21
CA ASN A 26 -12.49 -17.05 0.21
C ASN A 26 -11.37 -16.71 1.21
N ILE A 27 -10.97 -15.46 1.34
CA ILE A 27 -9.99 -15.00 2.33
C ILE A 27 -10.72 -14.41 3.54
N TYR A 28 -11.63 -13.50 3.30
CA TYR A 28 -12.23 -12.67 4.33
C TYR A 28 -13.27 -13.40 5.19
N GLN A 29 -13.95 -14.41 4.66
CA GLN A 29 -14.92 -15.21 5.41
C GLN A 29 -14.28 -16.32 6.26
N ASN A 30 -13.00 -16.62 6.01
CA ASN A 30 -12.28 -17.62 6.80
C ASN A 30 -11.79 -17.04 8.13
N PRO A 31 -11.56 -17.89 9.15
CA PRO A 31 -10.89 -17.48 10.39
C PRO A 31 -9.50 -16.92 10.12
N HIS A 32 -9.03 -16.02 11.00
CA HIS A 32 -7.66 -15.55 10.95
C HIS A 32 -6.67 -16.72 11.07
N PRO A 33 -5.60 -16.80 10.23
CA PRO A 33 -4.64 -17.91 10.23
C PRO A 33 -3.95 -18.14 11.60
N ASN A 34 -3.85 -17.10 12.41
CA ASN A 34 -3.38 -17.18 13.79
C ASN A 34 -4.50 -16.75 14.73
N PRO A 35 -5.27 -17.72 15.31
CA PRO A 35 -6.41 -17.42 16.17
C PRO A 35 -6.06 -16.61 17.42
N TRP A 36 -4.82 -16.73 17.94
CA TRP A 36 -4.37 -15.99 19.12
C TRP A 36 -4.26 -14.48 18.89
N ASN A 37 -4.13 -14.06 17.65
CA ASN A 37 -4.05 -12.66 17.25
C ASN A 37 -5.35 -12.16 16.58
N ALA A 38 -6.43 -12.97 16.64
CA ALA A 38 -7.69 -12.61 16.01
C ALA A 38 -8.51 -11.64 16.88
N PHE A 39 -9.00 -10.57 16.28
CA PHE A 39 -9.94 -9.61 16.88
C PHE A 39 -11.40 -9.87 16.44
N GLY A 40 -11.68 -11.02 15.85
CA GLY A 40 -13.01 -11.41 15.41
C GLY A 40 -13.05 -12.84 14.86
N PRO A 41 -14.25 -13.42 14.65
CA PRO A 41 -14.42 -14.81 14.23
C PRO A 41 -13.97 -15.07 12.78
N THR A 42 -13.98 -14.05 11.93
CA THR A 42 -13.50 -14.13 10.55
C THR A 42 -12.37 -13.12 10.32
N TYR A 43 -11.61 -13.31 9.25
CA TYR A 43 -10.57 -12.37 8.86
C TYR A 43 -11.16 -10.97 8.54
N GLU A 44 -12.38 -10.93 7.98
CA GLU A 44 -13.13 -9.69 7.79
C GLU A 44 -13.32 -8.94 9.11
N LYS A 45 -13.89 -9.59 10.11
CA LYS A 45 -14.13 -8.98 11.43
C LYS A 45 -12.85 -8.61 12.16
N HIS A 46 -11.81 -9.41 12.03
CA HIS A 46 -10.47 -9.06 12.50
C HIS A 46 -9.97 -7.76 11.85
N ARG A 47 -10.14 -7.61 10.54
CA ARG A 47 -9.70 -6.42 9.83
C ARG A 47 -10.53 -5.19 10.15
N GLU A 48 -11.86 -5.32 10.22
CA GLU A 48 -12.75 -4.23 10.65
C GLU A 48 -12.34 -3.66 12.03
N ALA A 49 -11.98 -4.52 12.96
CA ALA A 49 -11.54 -4.11 14.29
C ALA A 49 -10.21 -3.32 14.31
N LEU A 50 -9.40 -3.44 13.27
CA LEU A 50 -8.08 -2.81 13.16
C LEU A 50 -8.04 -1.59 12.23
N GLU A 51 -9.07 -1.37 11.41
CA GLU A 51 -9.07 -0.28 10.45
C GLU A 51 -9.39 1.07 11.13
N PHE A 52 -8.60 2.07 10.78
CA PHE A 52 -8.89 3.44 11.15
C PHE A 52 -9.87 4.09 10.17
N SER A 53 -10.78 4.89 10.71
CA SER A 53 -11.60 5.79 9.92
C SER A 53 -10.75 6.89 9.27
N ILE A 54 -11.29 7.57 8.25
CA ILE A 54 -10.60 8.70 7.63
C ILE A 54 -10.38 9.86 8.64
N ALA A 55 -11.29 10.04 9.60
CA ALA A 55 -11.12 11.02 10.66
C ALA A 55 -9.90 10.69 11.54
N GLN A 56 -9.73 9.41 11.93
CA GLN A 56 -8.56 8.97 12.68
C GLN A 56 -7.26 9.08 11.87
N HIS A 57 -7.29 8.80 10.55
CA HIS A 57 -6.14 9.04 9.68
C HIS A 57 -5.76 10.52 9.61
N ARG A 58 -6.74 11.44 9.63
CA ARG A 58 -6.49 12.88 9.72
C ARG A 58 -5.80 13.26 11.02
N GLU A 59 -6.31 12.78 12.15
CA GLU A 59 -5.67 12.98 13.46
C GLU A 59 -4.23 12.45 13.49
N LEU A 60 -4.00 11.27 12.91
CA LEU A 60 -2.65 10.68 12.81
C LEU A 60 -1.72 11.55 11.96
N LYS A 61 -2.22 12.11 10.85
CA LYS A 61 -1.44 13.03 10.01
C LYS A 61 -1.08 14.30 10.76
N GLU A 62 -2.05 14.94 11.39
CA GLU A 62 -1.85 16.15 12.21
C GLU A 62 -0.86 15.87 13.35
N TYR A 63 -0.97 14.72 14.00
CA TYR A 63 -0.02 14.30 15.02
C TYR A 63 1.41 14.12 14.48
N CYS A 64 1.55 13.52 13.30
CA CYS A 64 2.85 13.40 12.63
C CYS A 64 3.46 14.78 12.33
N GLU A 65 2.66 15.72 11.84
CA GLU A 65 3.08 17.10 11.56
C GLU A 65 3.59 17.81 12.84
N THR A 66 2.90 17.62 13.98
CA THR A 66 3.32 18.17 15.28
C THR A 66 4.73 17.74 15.68
N TYR A 67 5.12 16.52 15.29
CA TYR A 67 6.46 15.98 15.61
C TYR A 67 7.46 16.12 14.45
N GLY A 68 7.08 16.74 13.35
CA GLY A 68 7.94 16.91 12.18
C GLY A 68 8.37 15.57 11.58
N ILE A 69 7.48 14.59 11.52
CA ILE A 69 7.67 13.31 10.83
C ILE A 69 6.64 13.19 9.72
N GLU A 70 7.05 12.69 8.56
CA GLU A 70 6.17 12.59 7.41
C GLU A 70 5.13 11.47 7.60
N TYR A 71 3.87 11.77 7.27
CA TYR A 71 2.77 10.80 7.26
C TYR A 71 2.60 10.23 5.86
N SER A 72 2.41 8.92 5.75
CA SER A 72 1.95 8.24 4.54
C SER A 72 1.05 7.05 4.86
N CYS A 73 0.42 6.50 3.83
CA CYS A 73 -0.50 5.37 3.96
C CYS A 73 -0.38 4.40 2.79
N SER A 74 -0.45 3.11 3.08
CA SER A 74 -0.67 2.07 2.07
C SER A 74 -2.16 1.92 1.83
N VAL A 75 -2.60 2.09 0.58
CA VAL A 75 -4.00 1.98 0.15
C VAL A 75 -4.21 0.66 -0.58
N TRP A 76 -5.25 -0.07 -0.22
CA TRP A 76 -5.47 -1.44 -0.68
C TRP A 76 -6.58 -1.59 -1.73
N ASP A 77 -7.35 -0.52 -1.94
CA ASP A 77 -8.45 -0.45 -2.90
C ASP A 77 -8.66 1.00 -3.34
N LEU A 78 -9.46 1.20 -4.38
CA LEU A 78 -9.74 2.52 -4.93
C LEU A 78 -10.40 3.46 -3.91
N GLN A 79 -11.34 2.98 -3.12
CA GLN A 79 -12.02 3.81 -2.12
C GLN A 79 -11.03 4.30 -1.05
N ALA A 80 -10.15 3.40 -0.57
CA ALA A 80 -9.08 3.76 0.37
C ALA A 80 -8.10 4.79 -0.25
N ALA A 81 -7.79 4.67 -1.55
CA ALA A 81 -6.95 5.62 -2.26
C ALA A 81 -7.60 7.01 -2.34
N ILE A 82 -8.89 7.07 -2.66
CA ILE A 82 -9.68 8.31 -2.69
C ILE A 82 -9.65 9.00 -1.32
N GLU A 83 -9.98 8.27 -0.26
CA GLU A 83 -10.03 8.79 1.10
C GLU A 83 -8.66 9.34 1.57
N ILE A 84 -7.58 8.60 1.33
CA ILE A 84 -6.23 9.03 1.74
C ILE A 84 -5.73 10.19 0.89
N ALA A 85 -6.02 10.22 -0.41
CA ALA A 85 -5.63 11.34 -1.28
C ALA A 85 -6.23 12.67 -0.80
N LEU A 86 -7.45 12.67 -0.24
CA LEU A 86 -8.08 13.86 0.35
C LEU A 86 -7.32 14.43 1.55
N LEU A 87 -6.48 13.64 2.21
CA LEU A 87 -5.58 14.11 3.27
C LEU A 87 -4.30 14.74 2.71
N ASN A 88 -4.08 14.63 1.40
CA ASN A 88 -2.93 15.18 0.69
C ASN A 88 -1.58 14.83 1.36
N PRO A 89 -1.23 13.54 1.55
CA PRO A 89 0.11 13.16 1.98
C PRO A 89 1.13 13.45 0.88
N ALA A 90 2.44 13.52 1.23
CA ALA A 90 3.48 13.70 0.22
C ALA A 90 3.57 12.52 -0.76
N TRP A 91 3.24 11.32 -0.31
CA TRP A 91 3.21 10.11 -1.12
C TRP A 91 2.20 9.08 -0.62
N ILE A 92 1.72 8.25 -1.52
CA ILE A 92 0.82 7.12 -1.24
C ILE A 92 1.52 5.83 -1.66
N LYS A 93 1.39 4.78 -0.84
CA LYS A 93 1.93 3.47 -1.13
C LYS A 93 0.84 2.54 -1.69
N ILE A 94 1.13 1.92 -2.83
CA ILE A 94 0.30 0.85 -3.40
C ILE A 94 0.99 -0.49 -3.07
N PRO A 95 0.37 -1.35 -2.26
CA PRO A 95 0.97 -2.63 -1.85
C PRO A 95 0.95 -3.65 -2.99
N SER A 96 1.77 -4.70 -2.87
CA SER A 96 1.85 -5.78 -3.86
C SER A 96 0.50 -6.42 -4.20
N ALA A 97 -0.38 -6.56 -3.21
CA ALA A 97 -1.68 -7.18 -3.42
C ALA A 97 -2.68 -6.33 -4.25
N SER A 98 -2.35 -5.06 -4.51
CA SER A 98 -3.21 -4.11 -5.24
C SER A 98 -2.49 -3.42 -6.40
N ASN A 99 -1.28 -3.87 -6.76
CA ASN A 99 -0.47 -3.23 -7.79
C ASN A 99 -0.99 -3.42 -9.22
N LEU A 100 -1.97 -4.30 -9.43
CA LEU A 100 -2.67 -4.47 -10.71
C LEU A 100 -4.02 -3.74 -10.77
N CYS A 101 -4.37 -2.95 -9.75
CA CYS A 101 -5.60 -2.17 -9.73
C CYS A 101 -5.43 -0.88 -10.57
N LEU A 102 -5.61 -0.98 -11.90
CA LEU A 102 -5.37 0.13 -12.83
C LEU A 102 -6.31 1.30 -12.60
N ASP A 103 -7.57 1.05 -12.21
CA ASP A 103 -8.55 2.10 -11.87
C ASP A 103 -8.05 3.01 -10.74
N MET A 104 -7.32 2.45 -9.78
CA MET A 104 -6.69 3.22 -8.70
C MET A 104 -5.60 4.15 -9.23
N TYR A 105 -4.77 3.68 -10.17
CA TYR A 105 -3.76 4.53 -10.81
C TYR A 105 -4.40 5.64 -11.63
N ASP A 106 -5.45 5.34 -12.40
CA ASP A 106 -6.17 6.33 -13.19
C ASP A 106 -6.74 7.44 -12.30
N TRP A 107 -7.45 7.06 -11.26
CA TRP A 107 -8.01 8.04 -10.35
C TRP A 107 -6.94 8.89 -9.65
N LEU A 108 -5.89 8.25 -9.14
CA LEU A 108 -4.78 8.95 -8.48
C LEU A 108 -3.99 9.83 -9.43
N ALA A 109 -3.86 9.45 -10.70
CA ALA A 109 -3.19 10.28 -11.72
C ALA A 109 -3.84 11.65 -11.86
N ASP A 110 -5.17 11.65 -11.89
CA ASP A 110 -5.99 12.84 -12.13
C ASP A 110 -6.23 13.69 -10.86
N ASN A 111 -6.19 13.06 -9.67
CA ASN A 111 -6.69 13.67 -8.44
C ASN A 111 -5.65 13.81 -7.32
N PHE A 112 -4.46 13.26 -7.47
CA PHE A 112 -3.41 13.30 -6.45
C PHE A 112 -2.10 13.81 -7.01
N ALA A 113 -1.55 14.87 -6.41
CA ALA A 113 -0.32 15.51 -6.88
C ALA A 113 0.98 14.90 -6.30
N GLY A 114 0.90 14.12 -5.23
CA GLY A 114 2.04 13.50 -4.54
C GLY A 114 2.68 12.33 -5.30
N ASN A 115 3.67 11.71 -4.71
CA ASN A 115 4.38 10.58 -5.29
C ASN A 115 3.69 9.24 -5.03
N PHE A 116 4.00 8.27 -5.90
CA PHE A 116 3.52 6.89 -5.80
C PHE A 116 4.67 5.96 -5.41
N HIS A 117 4.49 5.22 -4.36
CA HIS A 117 5.39 4.16 -3.93
C HIS A 117 4.73 2.82 -4.22
N ILE A 118 5.23 2.04 -5.17
CA ILE A 118 4.56 0.84 -5.69
C ILE A 118 5.41 -0.40 -5.42
N SER A 119 4.86 -1.37 -4.72
CA SER A 119 5.49 -2.69 -4.53
C SER A 119 5.15 -3.62 -5.68
N LEU A 120 6.19 -4.25 -6.26
CA LEU A 120 6.08 -5.20 -7.36
C LEU A 120 6.18 -6.67 -6.89
N GLY A 121 5.85 -6.96 -5.64
CA GLY A 121 5.69 -8.35 -5.20
C GLY A 121 4.39 -8.96 -5.73
N MET A 122 4.32 -10.29 -5.76
CA MET A 122 3.18 -11.07 -6.23
C MET A 122 2.86 -10.89 -7.72
N THR A 123 3.81 -10.37 -8.50
CA THR A 123 3.72 -10.16 -9.94
C THR A 123 4.66 -11.09 -10.70
N THR A 124 4.29 -11.40 -11.93
CA THR A 124 5.19 -11.96 -12.93
C THR A 124 6.01 -10.85 -13.59
N GLU A 125 7.12 -11.20 -14.20
CA GLU A 125 7.96 -10.25 -14.95
C GLU A 125 7.15 -9.48 -16.01
N LYS A 126 6.23 -10.16 -16.69
CA LYS A 126 5.34 -9.52 -17.67
C LYS A 126 4.45 -8.47 -17.03
N GLU A 127 3.83 -8.77 -15.88
CA GLU A 127 2.98 -7.81 -15.16
C GLU A 127 3.78 -6.61 -14.66
N GLU A 128 5.02 -6.81 -14.24
CA GLU A 128 5.92 -5.70 -13.88
C GLU A 128 6.17 -4.76 -15.06
N TYR A 129 6.48 -5.32 -16.24
CA TYR A 129 6.63 -4.53 -17.47
C TYR A 129 5.34 -3.81 -17.87
N ASP A 130 4.20 -4.49 -17.76
CA ASP A 130 2.90 -3.89 -18.07
C ASP A 130 2.58 -2.71 -17.14
N ILE A 131 2.87 -2.82 -15.84
CA ILE A 131 2.74 -1.72 -14.87
C ILE A 131 3.67 -0.54 -15.25
N VAL A 132 4.94 -0.82 -15.51
CA VAL A 132 5.93 0.21 -15.87
C VAL A 132 5.53 0.94 -17.16
N ASP A 133 5.13 0.20 -18.19
CA ASP A 133 4.68 0.77 -19.46
C ASP A 133 3.42 1.63 -19.28
N TYR A 134 2.47 1.13 -18.48
CA TYR A 134 1.27 1.87 -18.14
C TYR A 134 1.59 3.21 -17.45
N LEU A 135 2.44 3.21 -16.43
CA LEU A 135 2.84 4.40 -15.69
C LEU A 135 3.56 5.42 -16.58
N LYS A 136 4.40 4.94 -17.51
CA LYS A 136 5.07 5.80 -18.51
C LYS A 136 4.07 6.42 -19.47
N LYS A 137 3.13 5.63 -20.01
CA LYS A 137 2.07 6.12 -20.91
C LYS A 137 1.16 7.15 -20.25
N LYS A 138 0.91 7.03 -18.96
CA LYS A 138 0.13 8.00 -18.19
C LYS A 138 0.95 9.24 -17.75
N GLY A 139 2.23 9.33 -18.08
CA GLY A 139 3.09 10.44 -17.67
C GLY A 139 3.40 10.49 -16.18
N LEU A 140 3.22 9.38 -15.46
CA LEU A 140 3.40 9.29 -14.00
C LEU A 140 4.83 8.94 -13.60
N TRP A 141 5.69 8.57 -14.54
CA TRP A 141 7.01 7.99 -14.30
C TRP A 141 7.89 8.82 -13.35
N SER A 142 7.88 10.14 -13.50
CA SER A 142 8.68 11.05 -12.65
C SER A 142 8.20 11.13 -11.19
N ARG A 143 7.04 10.55 -10.89
CA ARG A 143 6.40 10.55 -9.56
C ARG A 143 6.39 9.17 -8.90
N VAL A 144 7.10 8.19 -9.48
CA VAL A 144 7.02 6.78 -9.08
C VAL A 144 8.30 6.32 -8.43
N VAL A 145 8.18 5.62 -7.30
CA VAL A 145 9.23 4.80 -6.68
C VAL A 145 8.76 3.36 -6.69
N LEU A 146 9.47 2.50 -7.41
CA LEU A 146 9.19 1.06 -7.46
C LEU A 146 9.98 0.30 -6.41
N TYR A 147 9.35 -0.69 -5.81
CA TYR A 147 9.99 -1.60 -4.86
C TYR A 147 10.04 -3.01 -5.42
N ASN A 148 11.23 -3.55 -5.59
CA ASN A 148 11.40 -4.98 -5.79
C ASN A 148 11.09 -5.71 -4.47
N CYS A 149 10.07 -6.56 -4.48
CA CYS A 149 9.59 -7.24 -3.29
C CYS A 149 9.55 -8.75 -3.53
N THR A 150 10.28 -9.49 -2.71
CA THR A 150 10.11 -10.94 -2.62
C THR A 150 8.91 -11.25 -1.73
N SER A 151 7.95 -12.03 -2.26
CA SER A 151 6.73 -12.39 -1.54
C SER A 151 6.99 -13.49 -0.52
N GLY A 152 6.80 -13.18 0.76
CA GLY A 152 6.98 -14.10 1.89
C GLY A 152 7.12 -13.36 3.22
N TYR A 153 6.65 -13.98 4.31
CA TYR A 153 6.75 -13.44 5.67
C TYR A 153 6.96 -14.59 6.69
N PRO A 154 8.21 -14.83 7.12
CA PRO A 154 9.47 -14.25 6.68
C PRO A 154 9.92 -14.74 5.28
N VAL A 155 10.81 -14.02 4.63
CA VAL A 155 11.48 -14.44 3.40
C VAL A 155 12.77 -15.17 3.76
N ASP A 156 12.97 -16.39 3.23
CA ASP A 156 14.23 -17.08 3.33
C ASP A 156 15.33 -16.30 2.59
N PHE A 157 16.53 -16.24 3.18
CA PHE A 157 17.65 -15.49 2.59
C PHE A 157 18.00 -15.97 1.17
N LYS A 158 17.83 -17.27 0.88
CA LYS A 158 18.05 -17.88 -0.45
C LYS A 158 17.07 -17.36 -1.52
N ASP A 159 15.91 -16.83 -1.11
CA ASP A 159 14.85 -16.35 -2.00
C ASP A 159 14.94 -14.84 -2.25
N VAL A 160 15.91 -14.15 -1.64
CA VAL A 160 16.13 -12.71 -1.84
C VAL A 160 16.83 -12.46 -3.17
N PHE A 161 16.15 -11.80 -4.11
CA PHE A 161 16.60 -11.57 -5.49
C PHE A 161 16.77 -10.07 -5.79
N LEU A 162 17.77 -9.41 -5.19
CA LEU A 162 17.98 -7.96 -5.36
C LEU A 162 18.46 -7.57 -6.78
N LYS A 163 18.97 -8.52 -7.58
CA LYS A 163 19.40 -8.24 -8.96
C LYS A 163 18.27 -7.76 -9.87
N ASN A 164 17.02 -8.10 -9.55
CA ASN A 164 15.86 -7.65 -10.32
C ASN A 164 15.67 -6.13 -10.30
N ILE A 165 16.24 -5.42 -9.35
CA ILE A 165 16.20 -3.94 -9.31
C ILE A 165 16.78 -3.33 -10.59
N ALA A 166 17.78 -3.96 -11.20
CA ALA A 166 18.43 -3.48 -12.43
C ALA A 166 17.45 -3.42 -13.63
N HIS A 167 16.44 -4.30 -13.68
CA HIS A 167 15.44 -4.30 -14.75
C HIS A 167 14.50 -3.11 -14.69
N LEU A 168 14.34 -2.51 -13.53
CA LEU A 168 13.41 -1.40 -13.31
C LEU A 168 14.05 -0.02 -13.53
N GLY A 169 15.28 0.01 -14.05
CA GLY A 169 15.98 1.25 -14.43
C GLY A 169 16.81 1.87 -13.31
N GLY A 170 17.24 1.07 -12.33
CA GLY A 170 18.21 1.48 -11.29
C GLY A 170 17.71 2.65 -10.45
N TYR A 171 17.15 2.37 -9.31
CA TYR A 171 16.79 3.35 -8.29
C TYR A 171 17.77 3.32 -7.15
#